data_0fc00922411d1ac658b24cb64e816070
#
_entry.id   0fc00922411d1ac658b24cb64e816070
#
_cell.length_a   1.000
_cell.length_b   1.000
_cell.length_c   1.000
_cell.angle_alpha   90.00
_cell.angle_beta   90.00
_cell.angle_gamma   90.00
#
_symmetry.space_group_name_H-M   'P 1'
#
loop_
_entity.id
_entity.type
_entity.pdbx_description
1 polymer ?
#
loop_
_entity_poly.entity_id
_entity_poly.type
_entity_poly.pdbx_seq_one_letter_code
_entity_poly.pdbx_strand_id
1 'polypeptide(L)'
;MLDLGSGGGLPGLVLAAHRPELELTLLESRERACRFLREAVAELGLARVAVVEARAEEAARRPDLREEFEAVVARSFGPPPVTAECAAGFLRVGGHLVVSEPPDEEGPDVPSPRWPAEGLEALGFGPAIRNAASGATFVSLAKVRTDDRWPRRVGVPAKRPLWKV
;
A
#
# COMPACT_ATOMS: atom_id res chain seq x y z
N MET A 1 -3.02 -10.15 -2.48
CA MET A 1 -3.03 -8.79 -1.87
C MET A 1 -1.69 -8.52 -1.20
N LEU A 2 -1.28 -7.24 -1.09
CA LEU A 2 -0.05 -6.83 -0.38
C LEU A 2 -0.39 -5.81 0.71
N ASP A 3 0.19 -5.98 1.91
CA ASP A 3 0.19 -4.98 2.99
C ASP A 3 1.53 -4.24 2.98
N LEU A 4 1.50 -2.97 2.60
CA LEU A 4 2.68 -2.13 2.34
C LEU A 4 3.15 -1.46 3.63
N GLY A 5 4.29 -1.92 4.15
CA GLY A 5 4.84 -1.46 5.41
C GLY A 5 4.06 -2.02 6.61
N SER A 6 3.93 -3.33 6.68
CA SER A 6 3.05 -4.03 7.61
C SER A 6 3.31 -3.75 9.10
N GLY A 7 4.51 -3.33 9.48
CA GLY A 7 4.86 -2.92 10.85
C GLY A 7 4.51 -3.97 11.90
N GLY A 8 3.51 -3.67 12.73
CA GLY A 8 2.94 -4.58 13.72
C GLY A 8 1.82 -5.48 13.17
N GLY A 9 1.67 -5.60 11.85
CA GLY A 9 0.71 -6.50 11.21
C GLY A 9 -0.69 -5.92 10.97
N LEU A 10 -0.87 -4.61 11.07
CA LEU A 10 -2.16 -3.96 10.85
C LEU A 10 -2.14 -3.12 9.56
N PRO A 11 -3.05 -3.38 8.60
CA PRO A 11 -4.25 -4.24 8.73
C PRO A 11 -4.03 -5.71 8.34
N GLY A 12 -2.87 -6.10 7.78
CA GLY A 12 -2.68 -7.37 7.11
C GLY A 12 -3.03 -8.62 7.92
N LEU A 13 -2.50 -8.78 9.13
CA LEU A 13 -2.79 -9.95 9.99
C LEU A 13 -4.28 -10.06 10.33
N VAL A 14 -4.94 -8.91 10.58
CA VAL A 14 -6.38 -8.90 10.89
C VAL A 14 -7.19 -9.33 9.67
N LEU A 15 -6.84 -8.82 8.49
CA LEU A 15 -7.50 -9.21 7.24
C LEU A 15 -7.34 -10.71 6.97
N ALA A 16 -6.12 -11.25 7.11
CA ALA A 16 -5.85 -12.67 6.92
C ALA A 16 -6.57 -13.57 7.94
N ALA A 17 -6.67 -13.14 9.20
CA ALA A 17 -7.40 -13.88 10.22
C ALA A 17 -8.92 -13.93 9.97
N HIS A 18 -9.50 -12.87 9.39
CA HIS A 18 -10.92 -12.82 9.03
C HIS A 18 -11.24 -13.42 7.66
N ARG A 19 -10.24 -13.57 6.80
CA ARG A 19 -10.34 -14.08 5.42
C ARG A 19 -9.25 -15.13 5.17
N PRO A 20 -9.39 -16.34 5.70
CA PRO A 20 -8.38 -17.39 5.59
C PRO A 20 -8.04 -17.80 4.15
N GLU A 21 -8.95 -17.53 3.22
CA GLU A 21 -8.76 -17.76 1.79
C GLU A 21 -7.86 -16.72 1.10
N LEU A 22 -7.59 -15.59 1.77
CA LEU A 22 -6.82 -14.48 1.20
C LEU A 22 -5.33 -14.83 1.10
N GLU A 23 -4.79 -14.75 -0.09
CA GLU A 23 -3.34 -14.75 -0.31
C GLU A 23 -2.79 -13.36 -0.02
N LEU A 24 -1.97 -13.26 1.02
CA LEU A 24 -1.46 -11.98 1.51
C LEU A 24 0.06 -12.00 1.64
N THR A 25 0.69 -10.93 1.13
CA THR A 25 2.10 -10.63 1.36
C THR A 25 2.20 -9.46 2.34
N LEU A 26 2.88 -9.68 3.47
CA LEU A 26 3.25 -8.64 4.43
C LEU A 26 4.65 -8.12 4.07
N LEU A 27 4.74 -6.88 3.57
CA LEU A 27 6.01 -6.26 3.21
C LEU A 27 6.47 -5.30 4.30
N GLU A 28 7.64 -5.55 4.84
CA GLU A 28 8.25 -4.71 5.89
C GLU A 28 9.77 -4.66 5.71
N SER A 29 10.39 -3.55 6.01
CA SER A 29 11.84 -3.36 5.85
C SER A 29 12.65 -3.58 7.12
N ARG A 30 12.02 -3.55 8.31
CA ARG A 30 12.69 -3.67 9.60
C ARG A 30 12.73 -5.12 10.04
N GLU A 31 13.92 -5.68 10.17
CA GLU A 31 14.15 -7.08 10.58
C GLU A 31 13.35 -7.49 11.83
N ARG A 32 13.36 -6.64 12.88
CA ARG A 32 12.62 -6.92 14.13
C ARG A 32 11.11 -7.07 13.89
N ALA A 33 10.53 -6.21 13.04
CA ALA A 33 9.11 -6.30 12.70
C ALA A 33 8.82 -7.54 11.85
N CYS A 34 9.69 -7.87 10.88
CA CYS A 34 9.56 -9.08 10.09
C CYS A 34 9.62 -10.35 10.92
N ARG A 35 10.49 -10.39 11.95
CA ARG A 35 10.55 -11.52 12.90
C ARG A 35 9.22 -11.68 13.63
N PHE A 36 8.69 -10.58 14.22
CA PHE A 36 7.39 -10.57 14.87
C PHE A 36 6.28 -11.04 13.93
N LEU A 37 6.25 -10.55 12.69
CA LEU A 37 5.24 -10.94 11.71
C LEU A 37 5.31 -12.44 11.38
N ARG A 38 6.51 -13.01 11.22
CA ARG A 38 6.68 -14.46 10.98
C ARG A 38 6.19 -15.29 12.17
N GLU A 39 6.51 -14.87 13.40
CA GLU A 39 6.03 -15.52 14.62
C GLU A 39 4.49 -15.45 14.72
N ALA A 40 3.90 -14.27 14.49
CA ALA A 40 2.45 -14.09 14.51
C ALA A 40 1.73 -14.91 13.42
N VAL A 41 2.27 -14.96 12.21
CA VAL A 41 1.74 -15.78 11.11
C VAL A 41 1.73 -17.26 11.48
N ALA A 42 2.82 -17.76 12.10
CA ALA A 42 2.93 -19.14 12.53
C ALA A 42 1.97 -19.46 13.70
N GLU A 43 1.90 -18.60 14.71
CA GLU A 43 1.05 -18.77 15.89
C GLU A 43 -0.46 -18.75 15.53
N LEU A 44 -0.84 -17.87 14.60
CA LEU A 44 -2.22 -17.74 14.11
C LEU A 44 -2.58 -18.78 13.05
N GLY A 45 -1.64 -19.61 12.60
CA GLY A 45 -1.88 -20.62 11.57
C GLY A 45 -2.25 -20.07 10.19
N LEU A 46 -1.75 -18.88 9.83
CA LEU A 46 -2.11 -18.18 8.58
C LEU A 46 -1.32 -18.73 7.39
N ALA A 47 -1.70 -19.90 6.89
CA ALA A 47 -0.95 -20.67 5.89
C ALA A 47 -0.78 -19.95 4.52
N ARG A 48 -1.61 -18.94 4.21
CA ARG A 48 -1.60 -18.19 2.94
C ARG A 48 -0.98 -16.80 3.07
N VAL A 49 -0.23 -16.56 4.17
CA VAL A 49 0.44 -15.29 4.41
C VAL A 49 1.94 -15.45 4.29
N ALA A 50 2.55 -14.66 3.41
CA ALA A 50 4.00 -14.57 3.26
C ALA A 50 4.53 -13.27 3.89
N VAL A 51 5.73 -13.33 4.49
CA VAL A 51 6.43 -12.13 5.01
C VAL A 51 7.65 -11.87 4.15
N VAL A 52 7.69 -10.71 3.51
CA VAL A 52 8.81 -10.23 2.69
C VAL A 52 9.54 -9.14 3.43
N GLU A 53 10.83 -9.38 3.70
CA GLU A 53 11.73 -8.42 4.32
C GLU A 53 12.50 -7.65 3.24
N ALA A 54 12.05 -6.44 2.93
CA ALA A 54 12.69 -5.59 1.94
C ALA A 54 12.21 -4.13 2.04
N ARG A 55 12.99 -3.21 1.48
CA ARG A 55 12.50 -1.87 1.18
C ARG A 55 11.47 -1.93 0.05
N ALA A 56 10.39 -1.14 0.18
CA ALA A 56 9.31 -1.15 -0.81
C ALA A 56 9.81 -0.84 -2.23
N GLU A 57 10.72 0.12 -2.36
CA GLU A 57 11.29 0.54 -3.65
C GLU A 57 12.14 -0.56 -4.32
N GLU A 58 12.74 -1.47 -3.53
CA GLU A 58 13.48 -2.64 -4.03
C GLU A 58 12.53 -3.79 -4.36
N ALA A 59 11.63 -4.10 -3.44
CA ALA A 59 10.66 -5.17 -3.60
C ALA A 59 9.77 -4.97 -4.84
N ALA A 60 9.33 -3.73 -5.10
CA ALA A 60 8.52 -3.39 -6.27
C ALA A 60 9.24 -3.54 -7.63
N ARG A 61 10.53 -3.83 -7.63
CA ARG A 61 11.34 -4.12 -8.83
C ARG A 61 11.62 -5.61 -9.03
N ARG A 62 11.27 -6.43 -8.05
CA ARG A 62 11.44 -7.87 -8.14
C ARG A 62 10.40 -8.47 -9.08
N PRO A 63 10.80 -9.35 -10.02
CA PRO A 63 9.87 -9.96 -10.98
C PRO A 63 8.71 -10.73 -10.34
N ASP A 64 8.93 -11.30 -9.13
CA ASP A 64 7.93 -12.06 -8.38
C ASP A 64 6.93 -11.21 -7.59
N LEU A 65 7.10 -9.89 -7.57
CA LEU A 65 6.24 -8.97 -6.83
C LEU A 65 5.72 -7.80 -7.67
N ARG A 66 6.43 -7.49 -8.76
CA ARG A 66 6.10 -6.35 -9.63
C ARG A 66 4.81 -6.62 -10.40
N GLU A 67 3.83 -5.73 -10.25
CA GLU A 67 2.54 -5.77 -10.98
C GLU A 67 1.73 -7.07 -10.75
N GLU A 68 2.00 -7.78 -9.64
CA GLU A 68 1.36 -9.05 -9.31
C GLU A 68 0.09 -8.89 -8.47
N PHE A 69 -0.12 -7.72 -7.85
CA PHE A 69 -1.18 -7.60 -6.86
C PHE A 69 -2.44 -6.90 -7.38
N GLU A 70 -3.60 -7.49 -7.05
CA GLU A 70 -4.92 -6.88 -7.28
C GLU A 70 -5.22 -5.76 -6.28
N ALA A 71 -4.67 -5.87 -5.08
CA ALA A 71 -4.86 -4.88 -4.03
C ALA A 71 -3.58 -4.68 -3.23
N VAL A 72 -3.28 -3.42 -2.97
CA VAL A 72 -2.27 -2.98 -2.00
C VAL A 72 -2.99 -2.19 -0.93
N VAL A 73 -2.78 -2.54 0.33
CA VAL A 73 -3.29 -1.77 1.48
C VAL A 73 -2.12 -1.09 2.16
N ALA A 74 -2.34 0.11 2.70
CA ALA A 74 -1.34 0.84 3.46
C ALA A 74 -1.97 1.58 4.64
N ARG A 75 -1.34 1.47 5.79
CA ARG A 75 -1.69 2.22 6.99
C ARG A 75 -0.42 2.81 7.61
N SER A 76 -0.36 4.14 7.71
CA SER A 76 0.79 4.84 8.32
C SER A 76 2.16 4.49 7.68
N PHE A 77 2.16 4.13 6.40
CA PHE A 77 3.39 3.81 5.66
C PHE A 77 4.24 5.08 5.42
N GLY A 78 3.60 6.13 4.95
CA GLY A 78 4.25 7.40 4.66
C GLY A 78 3.26 8.44 4.14
N PRO A 79 3.74 9.64 3.77
CA PRO A 79 2.92 10.64 3.11
C PRO A 79 2.32 10.11 1.80
N PRO A 80 1.16 10.62 1.35
CA PRO A 80 0.48 10.22 0.13
C PRO A 80 1.38 10.03 -1.10
N PRO A 81 2.26 11.00 -1.49
CA PRO A 81 3.12 10.82 -2.65
C PRO A 81 4.09 9.63 -2.53
N VAL A 82 4.60 9.38 -1.33
CA VAL A 82 5.52 8.26 -1.07
C VAL A 82 4.77 6.93 -1.14
N THR A 83 3.61 6.88 -0.51
CA THR A 83 2.75 5.68 -0.48
C THR A 83 2.28 5.32 -1.88
N ALA A 84 1.77 6.28 -2.65
CA ALA A 84 1.32 6.06 -4.02
C ALA A 84 2.47 5.59 -4.94
N GLU A 85 3.63 6.26 -4.86
CA GLU A 85 4.78 5.89 -5.69
C GLU A 85 5.27 4.47 -5.40
N CYS A 86 5.43 4.11 -4.12
CA CYS A 86 5.85 2.76 -3.75
C CYS A 86 4.82 1.70 -4.14
N ALA A 87 3.53 1.97 -3.95
CA ALA A 87 2.46 1.04 -4.30
C ALA A 87 2.32 0.82 -5.81
N ALA A 88 2.62 1.85 -6.62
CA ALA A 88 2.44 1.81 -8.07
C ALA A 88 3.15 0.64 -8.75
N GLY A 89 4.32 0.24 -8.24
CA GLY A 89 5.09 -0.87 -8.82
C GLY A 89 4.58 -2.27 -8.46
N PHE A 90 3.73 -2.41 -7.45
CA PHE A 90 3.17 -3.71 -7.06
C PHE A 90 1.83 -4.02 -7.73
N LEU A 91 1.09 -2.99 -8.11
CA LEU A 91 -0.27 -3.15 -8.63
C LEU A 91 -0.28 -3.47 -10.12
N ARG A 92 -1.02 -4.52 -10.49
CA ARG A 92 -1.41 -4.74 -11.88
C ARG A 92 -2.44 -3.69 -12.32
N VAL A 93 -2.59 -3.49 -13.62
CA VAL A 93 -3.67 -2.65 -14.17
C VAL A 93 -5.03 -3.22 -13.74
N GLY A 94 -5.92 -2.36 -13.29
CA GLY A 94 -7.20 -2.73 -12.67
C GLY A 94 -7.12 -3.05 -11.18
N GLY A 95 -5.93 -3.15 -10.60
CA GLY A 95 -5.75 -3.28 -9.15
C GLY A 95 -5.96 -1.95 -8.40
N HIS A 96 -6.09 -2.03 -7.08
CA HIS A 96 -6.42 -0.88 -6.24
C HIS A 96 -5.44 -0.70 -5.08
N LEU A 97 -5.00 0.55 -4.87
CA LEU A 97 -4.37 0.97 -3.63
C LEU A 97 -5.45 1.47 -2.69
N VAL A 98 -5.47 0.97 -1.45
CA VAL A 98 -6.35 1.44 -0.39
C VAL A 98 -5.51 1.95 0.78
N VAL A 99 -5.66 3.23 1.12
CA VAL A 99 -4.89 3.88 2.19
C VAL A 99 -5.84 4.38 3.27
N SER A 100 -5.51 4.09 4.53
CA SER A 100 -6.22 4.72 5.65
C SER A 100 -5.82 6.18 5.77
N GLU A 101 -6.79 7.06 5.87
CA GLU A 101 -6.61 8.50 6.03
C GLU A 101 -6.92 8.94 7.46
N PRO A 102 -6.35 10.06 7.92
CA PRO A 102 -6.79 10.71 9.13
C PRO A 102 -8.29 11.03 9.04
N PRO A 103 -9.00 11.05 10.17
CA PRO A 103 -10.34 11.61 10.21
C PRO A 103 -10.30 13.06 9.69
N ASP A 104 -11.17 13.39 8.78
CA ASP A 104 -11.36 14.77 8.37
C ASP A 104 -12.86 15.14 8.39
N GLU A 105 -13.14 16.43 8.50
CA GLU A 105 -14.48 17.00 8.61
C GLU A 105 -15.13 17.19 7.24
N GLU A 106 -14.36 17.05 6.14
CA GLU A 106 -14.86 17.18 4.79
C GLU A 106 -15.52 15.88 4.33
N GLY A 107 -16.70 15.96 3.76
CA GLY A 107 -17.47 14.80 3.29
C GLY A 107 -16.76 14.00 2.20
N PRO A 108 -17.25 12.78 1.90
CA PRO A 108 -16.60 11.85 0.95
C PRO A 108 -16.52 12.39 -0.49
N ASP A 109 -17.39 13.33 -0.85
CA ASP A 109 -17.47 13.89 -2.21
C ASP A 109 -16.48 15.04 -2.47
N VAL A 110 -15.72 15.47 -1.46
CA VAL A 110 -14.74 16.55 -1.61
C VAL A 110 -13.40 15.96 -2.04
N PRO A 111 -12.82 16.41 -3.18
CA PRO A 111 -11.48 15.98 -3.59
C PRO A 111 -10.45 16.31 -2.52
N SER A 112 -9.73 15.31 -2.05
CA SER A 112 -8.69 15.52 -1.05
C SER A 112 -7.48 16.23 -1.66
N PRO A 113 -7.05 17.39 -1.13
CA PRO A 113 -5.86 18.09 -1.61
C PRO A 113 -4.58 17.25 -1.39
N ARG A 114 -4.65 16.24 -0.55
CA ARG A 114 -3.56 15.32 -0.28
C ARG A 114 -3.26 14.38 -1.46
N TRP A 115 -4.23 14.17 -2.36
CA TRP A 115 -4.16 13.24 -3.49
C TRP A 115 -4.45 13.96 -4.82
N PRO A 116 -3.58 14.88 -5.27
CA PRO A 116 -3.82 15.69 -6.46
C PRO A 116 -3.83 14.83 -7.73
N ALA A 117 -4.79 15.06 -8.61
CA ALA A 117 -5.01 14.28 -9.83
C ALA A 117 -3.75 14.18 -10.72
N GLU A 118 -3.05 15.30 -10.91
CA GLU A 118 -1.81 15.35 -11.73
C GLU A 118 -0.73 14.41 -11.20
N GLY A 119 -0.51 14.40 -9.88
CA GLY A 119 0.47 13.51 -9.24
C GLY A 119 0.09 12.03 -9.35
N LEU A 120 -1.19 11.72 -9.21
CA LEU A 120 -1.73 10.36 -9.34
C LEU A 120 -1.63 9.87 -10.79
N GLU A 121 -2.00 10.70 -11.77
CA GLU A 121 -1.90 10.38 -13.18
C GLU A 121 -0.45 10.09 -13.61
N ALA A 122 0.52 10.86 -13.10
CA ALA A 122 1.93 10.61 -13.35
C ALA A 122 2.37 9.20 -12.89
N LEU A 123 1.79 8.68 -11.81
CA LEU A 123 2.04 7.34 -11.27
C LEU A 123 1.18 6.23 -11.93
N GLY A 124 0.29 6.59 -12.86
CA GLY A 124 -0.60 5.67 -13.53
C GLY A 124 -1.81 5.27 -12.69
N PHE A 125 -2.24 6.13 -11.76
CA PHE A 125 -3.51 5.99 -11.05
C PHE A 125 -4.60 6.84 -11.65
N GLY A 126 -5.84 6.39 -11.50
CA GLY A 126 -7.04 7.20 -11.70
C GLY A 126 -7.28 8.17 -10.52
N PRO A 127 -8.42 8.89 -10.53
CA PRO A 127 -8.76 9.84 -9.48
C PRO A 127 -8.89 9.13 -8.11
N ALA A 128 -8.59 9.89 -7.04
CA ALA A 128 -8.77 9.43 -5.68
C ALA A 128 -10.27 9.37 -5.33
N ILE A 129 -10.71 8.23 -4.81
CA ILE A 129 -12.07 8.03 -4.30
C ILE A 129 -11.97 7.92 -2.79
N ARG A 130 -12.65 8.82 -2.08
CA ARG A 130 -12.75 8.78 -0.62
C ARG A 130 -13.92 7.89 -0.21
N ASN A 131 -13.69 7.12 0.84
CA ASN A 131 -14.67 6.22 1.43
C ASN A 131 -14.63 6.39 2.95
N ALA A 132 -15.80 6.41 3.56
CA ALA A 132 -15.92 6.41 5.01
C ALA A 132 -16.74 5.19 5.44
N ALA A 133 -16.24 4.46 6.42
CA ALA A 133 -16.92 3.30 6.98
C ALA A 133 -16.60 3.18 8.47
N SER A 134 -17.62 3.00 9.30
CA SER A 134 -17.47 2.75 10.75
C SER A 134 -16.56 3.75 11.46
N GLY A 135 -16.62 5.04 11.08
CA GLY A 135 -15.81 6.10 11.69
C GLY A 135 -14.34 6.16 11.19
N ALA A 136 -13.98 5.36 10.19
CA ALA A 136 -12.68 5.39 9.55
C ALA A 136 -12.81 5.96 8.13
N THR A 137 -11.79 6.70 7.69
CA THR A 137 -11.69 7.26 6.35
C THR A 137 -10.60 6.55 5.56
N PHE A 138 -10.88 6.28 4.30
CA PHE A 138 -9.97 5.62 3.37
C PHE A 138 -9.94 6.36 2.04
N VAL A 139 -8.81 6.27 1.34
CA VAL A 139 -8.71 6.65 -0.07
C VAL A 139 -8.41 5.39 -0.88
N SER A 140 -9.14 5.24 -1.99
CA SER A 140 -8.94 4.18 -2.97
C SER A 140 -8.50 4.76 -4.30
N LEU A 141 -7.44 4.19 -4.89
CA LEU A 141 -6.87 4.59 -6.17
C LEU A 141 -6.82 3.38 -7.10
N ALA A 142 -7.49 3.45 -8.24
CA ALA A 142 -7.41 2.41 -9.27
C ALA A 142 -6.14 2.57 -10.11
N LYS A 143 -5.39 1.49 -10.32
CA LYS A 143 -4.25 1.46 -11.24
C LYS A 143 -4.76 1.37 -12.67
N VAL A 144 -4.50 2.39 -13.50
CA VAL A 144 -5.02 2.47 -14.88
C VAL A 144 -3.95 2.23 -15.95
N ARG A 145 -2.67 2.38 -15.61
CA ARG A 145 -1.54 2.05 -16.51
C ARG A 145 -0.28 1.71 -15.73
N THR A 146 0.62 0.98 -16.36
CA THR A 146 1.96 0.69 -15.80
C THR A 146 2.99 1.69 -16.29
N ASP A 147 4.09 1.80 -15.55
CA ASP A 147 5.23 2.64 -15.92
C ASP A 147 6.46 2.16 -15.15
N ASP A 148 7.48 1.70 -15.90
CA ASP A 148 8.71 1.10 -15.33
C ASP A 148 9.58 2.08 -14.54
N ARG A 149 9.33 3.38 -14.66
CA ARG A 149 10.03 4.40 -13.87
C ARG A 149 9.72 4.28 -12.38
N TRP A 150 8.55 3.75 -12.02
CA TRP A 150 8.06 3.70 -10.64
C TRP A 150 8.22 2.32 -9.99
N PRO A 151 8.56 2.32 -8.69
CA PRO A 151 9.02 3.44 -7.90
C PRO A 151 10.46 3.86 -8.27
N ARG A 152 10.86 5.08 -7.94
CA ARG A 152 12.25 5.53 -8.03
C ARG A 152 13.14 4.75 -7.05
N ARG A 153 14.46 4.97 -7.12
CA ARG A 153 15.43 4.28 -6.25
C ARG A 153 15.13 4.51 -4.77
N VAL A 154 15.61 3.58 -3.94
CA VAL A 154 15.47 3.62 -2.46
C VAL A 154 15.75 5.01 -1.89
N GLY A 155 14.82 5.48 -1.06
CA GLY A 155 14.87 6.76 -0.37
C GLY A 155 14.58 7.99 -1.24
N VAL A 156 14.50 7.86 -2.57
CA VAL A 156 14.16 9.00 -3.45
C VAL A 156 12.71 9.44 -3.24
N PRO A 157 11.70 8.54 -3.17
CA PRO A 157 10.32 8.94 -2.91
C PRO A 157 10.19 9.79 -1.65
N ALA A 158 10.83 9.40 -0.56
CA ALA A 158 10.77 10.12 0.72
C ALA A 158 11.53 11.46 0.71
N LYS A 159 12.70 11.51 0.04
CA LYS A 159 13.55 12.72 -0.01
C LYS A 159 13.04 13.78 -1.00
N ARG A 160 12.39 13.35 -2.05
CA ARG A 160 11.90 14.18 -3.16
C ARG A 160 10.50 13.72 -3.58
N PRO A 161 9.49 13.90 -2.74
CA PRO A 161 8.12 13.50 -3.06
C PRO A 161 7.63 14.22 -4.32
N LEU A 162 6.77 13.55 -5.09
CA LEU A 162 6.24 14.08 -6.36
C LEU A 162 5.33 15.29 -6.16
N TRP A 163 4.71 15.39 -5.00
CA TRP A 163 3.94 16.56 -4.57
C TRP A 163 4.08 16.78 -3.07
N LYS A 164 3.69 17.95 -2.59
CA LYS A 164 3.69 18.32 -1.18
C LYS A 164 2.30 18.05 -0.59
N VAL A 165 2.27 17.69 0.69
CA VAL A 165 1.05 17.44 1.48
C VAL A 165 1.07 18.35 2.69
#